data_8405ca568580946baeaaa480cb0770ff
#
_entry.id   8405ca568580946baeaaa480cb0770ff
#
_cell.length_a   1.000
_cell.length_b   1.000
_cell.length_c   1.000
_cell.angle_alpha   90.00
_cell.angle_beta   90.00
_cell.angle_gamma   90.00
#
_symmetry.space_group_name_H-M   'P 1'
#
loop_
_entity.id
_entity.type
_entity.pdbx_description
1 polymer ?
#
loop_
_entity_poly.entity_id
_entity_poly.type
_entity_poly.pdbx_seq_one_letter_code
_entity_poly.pdbx_strand_id
1 'polypeptide(L)' 'MNEALRKKVKELKVYQDISYKEVAEYLEIQRNSFYNWLKGYYNLNEENQQKLQ' A
#
# COMPACT_ATOMS: atom_id res chain seq x y z
N MET A 1 -10.21 -7.81 1.18
CA MET A 1 -9.96 -6.52 0.53
C MET A 1 -8.50 -6.09 0.60
N ASN A 2 -7.84 -6.26 1.74
CA ASN A 2 -6.43 -5.88 1.85
C ASN A 2 -5.52 -6.65 0.90
N GLU A 3 -5.79 -7.92 0.65
CA GLU A 3 -4.99 -8.69 -0.29
C GLU A 3 -5.09 -8.14 -1.71
N ALA A 4 -6.28 -7.74 -2.13
CA ALA A 4 -6.47 -7.12 -3.44
C ALA A 4 -5.73 -5.80 -3.53
N LEU A 5 -5.71 -5.02 -2.45
CA LEU A 5 -4.99 -3.75 -2.42
C LEU A 5 -3.48 -3.96 -2.44
N ARG A 6 -2.99 -4.98 -1.75
CA ARG A 6 -1.56 -5.32 -1.80
C ARG A 6 -1.13 -5.66 -3.21
N LYS A 7 -1.94 -6.44 -3.91
CA LYS A 7 -1.68 -6.79 -5.30
C LYS A 7 -1.70 -5.55 -6.18
N LYS A 8 -2.67 -4.67 -5.99
CA LYS A 8 -2.77 -3.43 -6.75
C LYS A 8 -1.52 -2.57 -6.57
N VAL A 9 -1.03 -2.44 -5.34
CA VAL A 9 0.17 -1.65 -5.06
C VAL A 9 1.38 -2.24 -5.78
N LYS A 10 1.54 -3.55 -5.75
CA LYS A 10 2.63 -4.21 -6.45
C LYS A 10 2.55 -4.01 -7.96
N GLU A 11 1.34 -4.02 -8.51
CA GLU A 11 1.14 -3.77 -9.93
C GLU A 11 1.45 -2.32 -10.29
N LEU A 12 1.13 -1.36 -9.43
CA LEU A 12 1.48 0.04 -9.66
C LEU A 12 2.99 0.20 -9.77
N LYS A 13 3.76 -0.51 -8.96
CA LYS A 13 5.20 -0.43 -9.03
C LYS A 13 5.73 -1.01 -10.34
N VAL A 14 5.20 -2.14 -10.76
CA VAL A 14 5.68 -2.86 -11.95
C VAL A 14 5.25 -2.16 -13.23
N TYR A 15 4.00 -1.76 -13.33
CA TYR A 15 3.43 -1.28 -14.59
C TYR A 15 3.43 0.23 -14.73
N GLN A 16 3.42 0.98 -13.62
CA GLN A 16 3.35 2.43 -13.67
C GLN A 16 4.55 3.11 -13.02
N ASP A 17 5.53 2.33 -12.61
CA ASP A 17 6.77 2.84 -12.03
C ASP A 17 6.54 3.74 -10.80
N ILE A 18 5.49 3.44 -10.03
CA ILE A 18 5.19 4.15 -8.79
C ILE A 18 5.88 3.42 -7.65
N SER A 19 6.79 4.09 -6.94
CA SER A 19 7.56 3.46 -5.88
C SER A 19 6.72 3.23 -4.63
N TYR A 20 7.14 2.26 -3.83
CA TYR A 20 6.49 2.02 -2.54
C TYR A 20 6.62 3.21 -1.61
N LYS A 21 7.72 3.95 -1.69
CA LYS A 21 7.90 5.18 -0.92
C LYS A 21 6.80 6.19 -1.24
N GLU A 22 6.50 6.36 -2.53
CA GLU A 22 5.45 7.28 -2.95
C GLU A 22 4.09 6.86 -2.42
N VAL A 23 3.80 5.56 -2.45
CA VAL A 23 2.52 5.06 -1.93
C VAL A 23 2.42 5.29 -0.43
N ALA A 24 3.49 5.02 0.32
CA ALA A 24 3.50 5.25 1.76
C ALA A 24 3.27 6.72 2.09
N GLU A 25 3.90 7.62 1.34
CA GLU A 25 3.70 9.05 1.52
C GLU A 25 2.25 9.46 1.21
N TYR A 26 1.68 8.89 0.16
CA TYR A 26 0.28 9.16 -0.19
C TYR A 26 -0.67 8.73 0.93
N LEU A 27 -0.38 7.59 1.55
CA LEU A 27 -1.20 7.08 2.65
C LEU A 27 -0.88 7.74 3.99
N GLU A 28 0.18 8.55 4.04
CA GLU A 28 0.63 9.23 5.25
C GLU A 28 1.00 8.25 6.37
N ILE A 29 1.65 7.16 6.00
CA ILE A 29 2.15 6.17 6.97
C ILE A 29 3.65 6.01 6.82
N GLN A 30 4.29 5.54 7.89
CA GLN A 30 5.72 5.32 7.87
C GLN A 30 6.07 4.17 6.92
N ARG A 31 7.25 4.25 6.33
CA ARG A 31 7.72 3.25 5.38
C ARG A 31 7.73 1.85 6.00
N ASN A 32 8.24 1.72 7.22
CA ASN A 32 8.27 0.42 7.89
C ASN A 32 6.88 -0.16 8.09
N SER A 33 5.93 0.68 8.46
CA SER A 33 4.54 0.25 8.61
C SER A 33 3.97 -0.21 7.27
N PHE A 34 4.28 0.51 6.21
CA PHE A 34 3.82 0.16 4.87
C PHE A 34 4.36 -1.20 4.44
N TYR A 35 5.67 -1.44 4.64
CA TYR A 35 6.26 -2.72 4.28
C TYR A 35 5.69 -3.87 5.11
N ASN A 36 5.41 -3.63 6.39
CA ASN A 36 4.79 -4.65 7.23
C ASN A 36 3.39 -5.00 6.72
N TRP A 37 2.64 -4.01 6.26
CA TRP A 37 1.35 -4.26 5.64
C TRP A 37 1.50 -5.08 4.34
N LEU A 38 2.49 -4.74 3.51
CA LEU A 38 2.73 -5.49 2.28
C LEU A 38 3.05 -6.96 2.55
N LYS A 39 3.73 -7.23 3.67
CA LYS A 39 4.06 -8.60 4.06
C LYS A 39 2.87 -9.35 4.67
N GLY A 40 1.79 -8.65 4.96
CA GLY A 40 0.59 -9.26 5.51
C GLY A 40 0.53 -9.28 7.03
N TYR A 41 1.37 -8.50 7.71
CA TYR A 41 1.42 -8.51 9.17
C TYR A 41 0.26 -7.77 9.81
N TYR A 42 -0.37 -6.85 9.10
CA TYR A 42 -1.57 -6.17 9.58
C TYR A 42 -2.38 -5.62 8.41
N ASN A 43 -3.58 -5.16 8.69
CA ASN A 43 -4.47 -4.60 7.67
C ASN A 43 -4.51 -3.09 7.78
N LEU A 44 -4.69 -2.42 6.63
CA LEU A 44 -4.92 -0.98 6.61
C LEU A 44 -6.27 -0.65 7.22
N ASN A 45 -6.39 0.54 7.79
CA ASN A 45 -7.67 1.04 8.23
C ASN A 45 -8.53 1.40 7.02
N GLU A 46 -9.81 1.66 7.27
CA GLU A 46 -10.77 1.93 6.20
C GLU A 46 -10.39 3.15 5.38
N GLU A 47 -9.93 4.20 6.03
CA GLU A 47 -9.56 5.44 5.35
C GLU A 47 -8.45 5.18 4.33
N ASN A 48 -7.40 4.46 4.73
CA ASN A 48 -6.29 4.17 3.83
C ASN A 48 -6.69 3.18 2.73
N GLN A 49 -7.58 2.24 3.05
CA GLN A 49 -8.11 1.35 2.01
C GLN A 49 -8.85 2.14 0.93
N GLN A 50 -9.64 3.12 1.33
CA GLN A 50 -10.36 3.96 0.37
C GLN A 50 -9.43 4.79 -0.49
N LYS A 51 -8.33 5.27 0.07
CA LYS A 51 -7.35 6.03 -0.71
C LYS A 51 -6.73 5.20 -1.83
N LEU A 52 -6.60 3.89 -1.64
CA LEU A 52 -6.02 3.00 -2.63
C LEU A 52 -7.04 2.51 -3.66
N GLN A 53 -8.29 2.62 -3.36
CA GLN A 53 -9.34 2.25 -4.29
C GLN A 53 -9.53 3.33 -5.34
#